data_85fc0b98d4c00087ee0681b6c6cb1b67
#
_entry.id   85fc0b98d4c00087ee0681b6c6cb1b67
#
_cell.length_a   1.000
_cell.length_b   1.000
_cell.length_c   1.000
_cell.angle_alpha   90.00
_cell.angle_beta   90.00
_cell.angle_gamma   90.00
#
_symmetry.space_group_name_H-M   'P 1'
#
loop_
_entity.id
_entity.type
_entity.pdbx_description
1 polymer ?
#
loop_
_entity_poly.entity_id
_entity_poly.type
_entity_poly.pdbx_seq_one_letter_code
_entity_poly.pdbx_strand_id
1 'polypeptide(L)'
;STAALLFGVVFLMMVIGRVPWKQLAKLMGTVGVVVILFVGIVMVMPTHKLNKVPMMHRVETWQNRIKGFFEDKEAVPAAKYDIDKDAQIAHANIAIASSNIIGKMPGNSVQRDFLSQAFSDFIFAIVIEELGLLGGAFVVILYIWLLMRAGKIARRSEKSFPAFLVMGIALLLVSQAMLNMMVAVGLFPVTGQPLPLISKGGTSTLINCAYIGMILSVSRYVAEKEEQKAAEQQAQKEAELAAKTERHQEMVAAMQEAITTLPSGDNATTSLPPEENSLPDDLKAMLNAAGKREPEEEI
;
A
#
# COMPACT_ATOMS: atom_id res chain seq x y z
N SER A 1 3.99 4.98 -22.58
CA SER A 1 4.02 4.07 -21.41
C SER A 1 3.45 4.73 -20.16
N THR A 2 3.90 5.93 -19.78
CA THR A 2 3.45 6.64 -18.56
C THR A 2 1.94 6.87 -18.54
N ALA A 3 1.34 7.26 -19.67
CA ALA A 3 -0.11 7.47 -19.77
C ALA A 3 -0.90 6.17 -19.52
N ALA A 4 -0.44 5.04 -20.05
CA ALA A 4 -1.07 3.75 -19.83
C ALA A 4 -0.97 3.31 -18.36
N LEU A 5 0.19 3.54 -17.72
CA LEU A 5 0.38 3.29 -16.30
C LEU A 5 -0.56 4.15 -15.44
N LEU A 6 -0.61 5.46 -15.70
CA LEU A 6 -1.52 6.37 -14.98
C LEU A 6 -2.97 5.95 -15.15
N PHE A 7 -3.38 5.58 -16.37
CA PHE A 7 -4.72 5.08 -16.63
C PHE A 7 -5.02 3.80 -15.82
N GLY A 8 -4.08 2.86 -15.79
CA GLY A 8 -4.20 1.65 -14.97
C GLY A 8 -4.33 1.93 -13.48
N VAL A 9 -3.53 2.87 -12.94
CA VAL A 9 -3.61 3.28 -11.54
C VAL A 9 -4.94 3.97 -11.23
N VAL A 10 -5.39 4.90 -12.09
CA VAL A 10 -6.69 5.57 -11.94
C VAL A 10 -7.84 4.54 -11.97
N PHE A 11 -7.79 3.58 -12.89
CA PHE A 11 -8.76 2.50 -12.96
C PHE A 11 -8.78 1.67 -11.67
N LEU A 12 -7.61 1.27 -11.16
CA LEU A 12 -7.47 0.56 -9.89
C LEU A 12 -8.04 1.37 -8.71
N MET A 13 -7.79 2.69 -8.70
CA MET A 13 -8.35 3.59 -7.69
C MET A 13 -9.87 3.69 -7.77
N MET A 14 -10.46 3.67 -8.98
CA MET A 14 -11.91 3.64 -9.14
C MET A 14 -12.52 2.33 -8.62
N VAL A 15 -11.84 1.19 -8.83
CA VAL A 15 -12.24 -0.10 -8.25
C VAL A 15 -12.19 -0.08 -6.73
N ILE A 16 -11.09 0.42 -6.15
CA ILE A 16 -10.93 0.57 -4.69
C ILE A 16 -11.99 1.54 -4.12
N GLY A 17 -12.31 2.61 -4.87
CA GLY A 17 -13.34 3.59 -4.53
C GLY A 17 -14.78 3.07 -4.66
N ARG A 18 -14.96 1.78 -4.97
CA ARG A 18 -16.28 1.14 -5.13
C ARG A 18 -17.18 1.83 -6.14
N VAL A 19 -16.61 2.37 -7.22
CA VAL A 19 -17.39 2.91 -8.32
C VAL A 19 -18.26 1.80 -8.91
N PRO A 20 -19.57 2.06 -9.21
CA PRO A 20 -20.47 1.05 -9.75
C PRO A 20 -19.89 0.42 -11.02
N TRP A 21 -19.86 -0.90 -11.07
CA TRP A 21 -19.25 -1.68 -12.17
C TRP A 21 -19.78 -1.30 -13.55
N LYS A 22 -21.06 -0.86 -13.63
CA LYS A 22 -21.65 -0.38 -14.89
C LYS A 22 -20.97 0.88 -15.43
N GLN A 23 -20.59 1.81 -14.55
CA GLN A 23 -19.86 3.03 -14.96
C GLN A 23 -18.42 2.72 -15.37
N LEU A 24 -17.79 1.80 -14.64
CA LEU A 24 -16.43 1.34 -14.93
C LEU A 24 -16.36 0.64 -16.29
N ALA A 25 -17.31 -0.27 -16.57
CA ALA A 25 -17.43 -0.95 -17.85
C ALA A 25 -17.70 0.04 -19.01
N LYS A 26 -18.55 1.06 -18.80
CA LYS A 26 -18.83 2.11 -19.78
C LYS A 26 -17.55 2.93 -20.09
N LEU A 27 -16.80 3.31 -19.05
CA LEU A 27 -15.52 4.02 -19.21
C LEU A 27 -14.52 3.19 -20.01
N MET A 28 -14.32 1.93 -19.61
CA MET A 28 -13.43 1.00 -20.30
C MET A 28 -13.84 0.75 -21.75
N GLY A 29 -15.13 0.59 -22.00
CA GLY A 29 -15.69 0.44 -23.34
C GLY A 29 -15.42 1.68 -24.20
N THR A 30 -15.65 2.88 -23.67
CA THR A 30 -15.39 4.14 -24.39
C THR A 30 -13.91 4.29 -24.72
N VAL A 31 -13.02 4.08 -23.75
CA VAL A 31 -11.57 4.13 -23.95
C VAL A 31 -11.12 3.06 -24.96
N GLY A 32 -11.64 1.83 -24.85
CA GLY A 32 -11.36 0.73 -25.77
C GLY A 32 -11.74 1.08 -27.23
N VAL A 33 -12.93 1.64 -27.43
CA VAL A 33 -13.39 2.07 -28.75
C VAL A 33 -12.48 3.16 -29.30
N VAL A 34 -12.11 4.16 -28.50
CA VAL A 34 -11.20 5.25 -28.93
C VAL A 34 -9.83 4.69 -29.32
N VAL A 35 -9.28 3.77 -28.54
CA VAL A 35 -7.99 3.12 -28.83
C VAL A 35 -8.08 2.27 -30.11
N ILE A 36 -9.14 1.48 -30.30
CA ILE A 36 -9.33 0.65 -31.51
C ILE A 36 -9.48 1.54 -32.74
N LEU A 37 -10.26 2.63 -32.67
CA LEU A 37 -10.40 3.59 -33.76
C LEU A 37 -9.06 4.25 -34.07
N PHE A 38 -8.30 4.66 -33.07
CA PHE A 38 -6.98 5.28 -33.26
C PHE A 38 -6.00 4.31 -33.94
N VAL A 39 -5.91 3.06 -33.45
CA VAL A 39 -5.06 2.02 -34.02
C VAL A 39 -5.52 1.67 -35.44
N GLY A 40 -6.83 1.58 -35.68
CA GLY A 40 -7.40 1.33 -37.02
C GLY A 40 -7.04 2.43 -38.02
N ILE A 41 -7.18 3.70 -37.63
CA ILE A 41 -6.78 4.85 -38.46
C ILE A 41 -5.27 4.81 -38.77
N VAL A 42 -4.44 4.50 -37.77
CA VAL A 42 -2.97 4.39 -37.96
C VAL A 42 -2.59 3.25 -38.87
N MET A 43 -3.29 2.11 -38.80
CA MET A 43 -3.01 0.96 -39.68
C MET A 43 -3.45 1.19 -41.16
N VAL A 44 -4.50 1.95 -41.39
CA VAL A 44 -5.01 2.26 -42.74
C VAL A 44 -4.23 3.38 -43.41
N MET A 45 -3.55 4.25 -42.63
CA MET A 45 -2.77 5.36 -43.22
C MET A 45 -1.47 4.86 -43.84
N PRO A 46 -1.20 5.19 -45.13
CA PRO A 46 0.06 4.83 -45.76
C PRO A 46 1.24 5.53 -45.09
N THR A 47 2.30 4.77 -44.85
CA THR A 47 3.53 5.18 -44.12
C THR A 47 4.18 6.45 -44.64
N HIS A 48 4.01 6.77 -45.89
CA HIS A 48 4.55 8.00 -46.51
C HIS A 48 3.90 9.30 -45.98
N LYS A 49 2.66 9.27 -45.48
CA LYS A 49 1.98 10.45 -44.91
C LYS A 49 2.24 10.57 -43.38
N LEU A 50 2.66 9.48 -42.73
CA LEU A 50 2.95 9.49 -41.31
C LEU A 50 4.21 10.29 -40.95
N ASN A 51 5.21 10.33 -41.82
CA ASN A 51 6.48 11.04 -41.58
C ASN A 51 6.38 12.56 -41.48
N LYS A 52 5.24 13.17 -41.85
CA LYS A 52 5.05 14.62 -41.79
C LYS A 52 4.46 15.11 -40.46
N VAL A 53 4.03 14.24 -39.57
CA VAL A 53 3.41 14.64 -38.29
C VAL A 53 4.34 14.24 -37.13
N PRO A 54 4.88 15.18 -36.34
CA PRO A 54 5.86 14.90 -35.28
C PRO A 54 5.32 13.95 -34.20
N MET A 55 4.00 13.83 -34.06
CA MET A 55 3.34 12.95 -33.09
C MET A 55 3.37 11.47 -33.52
N MET A 56 3.58 11.18 -34.78
CA MET A 56 3.56 9.82 -35.37
C MET A 56 4.88 9.06 -35.19
N HIS A 57 6.01 9.74 -34.98
CA HIS A 57 7.29 9.08 -34.66
C HIS A 57 7.21 8.23 -33.36
N ARG A 58 6.34 8.61 -32.44
CA ARG A 58 6.12 7.81 -31.22
C ARG A 58 5.36 6.51 -31.50
N VAL A 59 4.46 6.52 -32.46
CA VAL A 59 3.70 5.31 -32.86
C VAL A 59 4.61 4.30 -33.54
N GLU A 60 5.50 4.77 -34.43
CA GLU A 60 6.50 3.92 -35.08
C GLU A 60 7.47 3.28 -34.08
N THR A 61 7.95 4.07 -33.11
CA THR A 61 8.77 3.56 -32.01
C THR A 61 8.03 2.51 -31.20
N TRP A 62 6.73 2.69 -30.96
CA TRP A 62 5.91 1.72 -30.24
C TRP A 62 5.66 0.45 -31.04
N GLN A 63 5.37 0.56 -32.33
CA GLN A 63 5.21 -0.57 -33.23
C GLN A 63 6.48 -1.42 -33.29
N ASN A 64 7.63 -0.78 -33.42
CA ASN A 64 8.92 -1.46 -33.49
C ASN A 64 9.26 -2.17 -32.17
N ARG A 65 8.96 -1.55 -31.01
CA ARG A 65 9.16 -2.19 -29.70
C ARG A 65 8.23 -3.39 -29.48
N ILE A 66 6.97 -3.29 -29.92
CA ILE A 66 6.00 -4.40 -29.81
C ILE A 66 6.37 -5.53 -30.75
N LYS A 67 6.72 -5.21 -32.01
CA LYS A 67 7.14 -6.23 -32.99
C LYS A 67 8.40 -6.94 -32.51
N GLY A 68 9.45 -6.23 -32.11
CA GLY A 68 10.67 -6.81 -31.56
C GLY A 68 10.37 -7.74 -30.38
N PHE A 69 9.50 -7.32 -29.44
CA PHE A 69 9.15 -8.15 -28.30
C PHE A 69 8.42 -9.47 -28.67
N PHE A 70 7.64 -9.51 -29.74
CA PHE A 70 6.97 -10.71 -30.19
C PHE A 70 7.82 -11.56 -31.14
N GLU A 71 8.65 -10.94 -31.97
CA GLU A 71 9.57 -11.63 -32.87
C GLU A 71 10.70 -12.33 -32.10
N ASP A 72 11.21 -11.75 -31.01
CA ASP A 72 12.25 -12.35 -30.15
C ASP A 72 11.79 -13.58 -29.35
N LYS A 73 10.48 -13.87 -29.30
CA LYS A 73 9.95 -15.06 -28.59
C LYS A 73 10.05 -16.36 -29.40
N GLU A 74 10.25 -16.28 -30.72
CA GLU A 74 10.65 -17.47 -31.48
C GLU A 74 12.12 -17.73 -31.17
N ALA A 75 12.41 -18.89 -30.56
CA ALA A 75 13.74 -19.28 -30.12
C ALA A 75 14.75 -19.16 -31.30
N VAL A 76 15.35 -17.99 -31.43
CA VAL A 76 16.42 -17.76 -32.41
C VAL A 76 17.63 -18.59 -31.96
N PRO A 77 18.16 -19.50 -32.77
CA PRO A 77 19.37 -20.23 -32.42
C PRO A 77 20.46 -19.25 -32.01
N ALA A 78 21.21 -19.56 -30.95
CA ALA A 78 22.24 -18.68 -30.38
C ALA A 78 23.23 -18.13 -31.43
N ALA A 79 23.41 -18.84 -32.55
CA ALA A 79 24.25 -18.43 -33.68
C ALA A 79 23.65 -17.28 -34.55
N LYS A 80 22.37 -16.96 -34.40
CA LYS A 80 21.68 -15.89 -35.16
C LYS A 80 21.24 -14.71 -34.27
N TYR A 81 21.58 -14.73 -32.97
CA TYR A 81 21.24 -13.67 -32.05
C TYR A 81 22.10 -12.42 -32.33
N ASP A 82 21.46 -11.37 -32.82
CA ASP A 82 22.13 -10.11 -33.15
C ASP A 82 22.19 -9.23 -31.89
N ILE A 83 23.31 -9.32 -31.16
CA ILE A 83 23.54 -8.59 -29.92
C ILE A 83 23.44 -7.06 -30.14
N ASP A 84 23.71 -6.57 -31.35
CA ASP A 84 23.75 -5.13 -31.63
C ASP A 84 22.33 -4.54 -31.78
N LYS A 85 21.35 -5.33 -32.18
CA LYS A 85 19.96 -4.85 -32.34
C LYS A 85 19.24 -4.60 -31.03
N ASP A 86 19.48 -5.47 -30.04
CA ASP A 86 18.80 -5.40 -28.73
C ASP A 86 19.81 -5.45 -27.59
N ALA A 87 20.96 -4.75 -27.78
CA ALA A 87 22.08 -4.75 -26.85
C ALA A 87 21.69 -4.51 -25.39
N GLN A 88 20.71 -3.63 -25.14
CA GLN A 88 20.25 -3.33 -23.78
C GLN A 88 19.54 -4.51 -23.13
N ILE A 89 18.66 -5.19 -23.85
CA ILE A 89 17.91 -6.34 -23.32
C ILE A 89 18.87 -7.53 -23.17
N ALA A 90 19.76 -7.74 -24.15
CA ALA A 90 20.74 -8.80 -24.10
C ALA A 90 21.68 -8.66 -22.89
N HIS A 91 22.25 -7.48 -22.66
CA HIS A 91 23.10 -7.24 -21.51
C HIS A 91 22.36 -7.32 -20.18
N ALA A 92 21.09 -6.90 -20.10
CA ALA A 92 20.27 -7.08 -18.91
C ALA A 92 20.01 -8.57 -18.61
N ASN A 93 19.72 -9.37 -19.63
CA ASN A 93 19.56 -10.82 -19.49
C ASN A 93 20.87 -11.52 -19.06
N ILE A 94 22.01 -11.10 -19.62
CA ILE A 94 23.34 -11.61 -19.23
C ILE A 94 23.65 -11.23 -17.78
N ALA A 95 23.33 -10.00 -17.35
CA ALA A 95 23.48 -9.55 -15.98
C ALA A 95 22.73 -10.48 -15.01
N ILE A 96 21.44 -10.73 -15.31
CA ILE A 96 20.59 -11.60 -14.50
C ILE A 96 21.08 -13.06 -14.53
N ALA A 97 21.39 -13.60 -15.71
CA ALA A 97 21.86 -14.98 -15.87
C ALA A 97 23.20 -15.25 -15.17
N SER A 98 24.09 -14.24 -15.12
CA SER A 98 25.40 -14.35 -14.49
C SER A 98 25.42 -14.13 -12.98
N SER A 99 24.28 -13.77 -12.39
CA SER A 99 24.20 -13.23 -11.01
C SER A 99 24.20 -14.27 -9.92
N ASN A 100 24.00 -15.51 -10.09
CA ASN A 100 23.86 -16.49 -9.00
C ASN A 100 22.90 -16.03 -7.86
N ILE A 101 22.81 -16.80 -6.76
CA ILE A 101 21.93 -16.49 -5.62
C ILE A 101 22.44 -15.25 -4.84
N ILE A 102 23.77 -15.11 -4.66
CA ILE A 102 24.42 -14.10 -3.81
C ILE A 102 24.90 -12.89 -4.63
N GLY A 103 25.03 -13.02 -5.96
CA GLY A 103 25.56 -11.98 -6.83
C GLY A 103 27.10 -11.87 -6.82
N LYS A 104 27.59 -10.86 -7.58
CA LYS A 104 29.03 -10.58 -7.76
C LYS A 104 29.61 -9.63 -6.73
N MET A 105 28.83 -9.23 -5.74
CA MET A 105 29.10 -8.18 -4.75
C MET A 105 28.94 -6.75 -5.30
N PRO A 106 28.58 -5.78 -4.46
CA PRO A 106 28.38 -4.38 -4.85
C PRO A 106 29.63 -3.79 -5.54
N GLY A 107 29.40 -3.12 -6.66
CA GLY A 107 30.47 -2.47 -7.45
C GLY A 107 31.15 -3.37 -8.48
N ASN A 108 30.88 -4.68 -8.51
CA ASN A 108 31.51 -5.63 -9.42
C ASN A 108 30.64 -6.02 -10.63
N SER A 109 29.64 -5.19 -10.96
CA SER A 109 28.85 -5.40 -12.16
C SER A 109 29.70 -5.20 -13.41
N VAL A 110 29.73 -6.20 -14.27
CA VAL A 110 30.39 -6.14 -15.57
C VAL A 110 29.46 -5.52 -16.61
N GLN A 111 28.16 -5.81 -16.53
CA GLN A 111 27.20 -5.37 -17.53
C GLN A 111 26.83 -3.90 -17.42
N ARG A 112 27.10 -3.26 -16.28
CA ARG A 112 26.88 -1.83 -16.04
C ARG A 112 27.51 -0.94 -17.10
N ASP A 113 28.71 -1.24 -17.53
CA ASP A 113 29.50 -0.40 -18.45
C ASP A 113 29.04 -0.56 -19.92
N PHE A 114 28.34 -1.64 -20.22
CA PHE A 114 27.76 -1.93 -21.54
C PHE A 114 26.31 -1.43 -21.70
N LEU A 115 25.62 -1.14 -20.62
CA LEU A 115 24.23 -0.66 -20.63
C LEU A 115 24.19 0.87 -20.63
N SER A 116 23.76 1.48 -21.75
CA SER A 116 23.68 2.96 -21.86
C SER A 116 22.69 3.59 -20.85
N GLN A 117 21.66 2.85 -20.41
CA GLN A 117 20.67 3.25 -19.40
C GLN A 117 20.71 2.37 -18.15
N ALA A 118 21.89 1.86 -17.78
CA ALA A 118 22.08 0.97 -16.64
C ALA A 118 21.47 1.51 -15.34
N PHE A 119 21.73 2.77 -15.03
CA PHE A 119 21.29 3.41 -13.78
C PHE A 119 19.86 3.98 -13.84
N SER A 120 19.22 3.99 -14.99
CA SER A 120 17.84 4.47 -15.16
C SER A 120 16.86 3.30 -15.27
N ASP A 121 16.77 2.73 -16.46
CA ASP A 121 15.69 1.81 -16.82
C ASP A 121 16.01 0.35 -16.48
N PHE A 122 17.29 -0.01 -16.43
CA PHE A 122 17.77 -1.37 -16.18
C PHE A 122 18.49 -1.55 -14.85
N ILE A 123 18.33 -0.60 -13.92
CA ILE A 123 18.98 -0.66 -12.60
C ILE A 123 18.64 -1.95 -11.85
N PHE A 124 17.42 -2.50 -12.03
CA PHE A 124 17.02 -3.73 -11.38
C PHE A 124 17.86 -4.94 -11.84
N ALA A 125 18.23 -5.01 -13.13
CA ALA A 125 19.14 -6.04 -13.64
C ALA A 125 20.54 -5.93 -12.99
N ILE A 126 21.03 -4.70 -12.82
CA ILE A 126 22.32 -4.44 -12.12
C ILE A 126 22.22 -4.82 -10.64
N VAL A 127 21.14 -4.50 -9.97
CA VAL A 127 20.89 -4.92 -8.57
C VAL A 127 20.93 -6.45 -8.45
N ILE A 128 20.32 -7.17 -9.39
CA ILE A 128 20.37 -8.63 -9.41
C ILE A 128 21.81 -9.10 -9.69
N GLU A 129 22.56 -8.48 -10.63
CA GLU A 129 23.92 -8.87 -10.92
C GLU A 129 24.86 -8.72 -9.70
N GLU A 130 24.75 -7.60 -8.98
CA GLU A 130 25.61 -7.29 -7.83
C GLU A 130 25.19 -8.00 -6.53
N LEU A 131 23.89 -8.01 -6.20
CA LEU A 131 23.36 -8.53 -4.94
C LEU A 131 22.71 -9.93 -5.08
N GLY A 132 22.70 -10.47 -6.28
CA GLY A 132 22.07 -11.74 -6.56
C GLY A 132 20.55 -11.71 -6.58
N LEU A 133 19.97 -12.88 -6.75
CA LEU A 133 18.50 -13.04 -6.70
C LEU A 133 17.92 -12.61 -5.34
N LEU A 134 18.68 -12.77 -4.25
CA LEU A 134 18.28 -12.32 -2.91
C LEU A 134 18.14 -10.79 -2.85
N GLY A 135 19.03 -10.04 -3.47
CA GLY A 135 18.95 -8.58 -3.55
C GLY A 135 17.73 -8.12 -4.36
N GLY A 136 17.47 -8.77 -5.51
CA GLY A 136 16.28 -8.52 -6.29
C GLY A 136 14.98 -8.81 -5.52
N ALA A 137 14.92 -9.95 -4.82
CA ALA A 137 13.77 -10.30 -3.98
C ALA A 137 13.57 -9.31 -2.82
N PHE A 138 14.65 -8.85 -2.19
CA PHE A 138 14.59 -7.84 -1.14
C PHE A 138 13.96 -6.53 -1.63
N VAL A 139 14.36 -6.06 -2.82
CA VAL A 139 13.75 -4.87 -3.43
C VAL A 139 12.25 -5.06 -3.67
N VAL A 140 11.81 -6.21 -4.20
CA VAL A 140 10.39 -6.53 -4.39
C VAL A 140 9.64 -6.49 -3.05
N ILE A 141 10.20 -7.10 -2.00
CA ILE A 141 9.61 -7.12 -0.65
C ILE A 141 9.43 -5.70 -0.11
N LEU A 142 10.40 -4.80 -0.31
CA LEU A 142 10.29 -3.40 0.12
C LEU A 142 9.11 -2.67 -0.55
N TYR A 143 8.87 -2.86 -1.85
CA TYR A 143 7.72 -2.27 -2.53
C TYR A 143 6.39 -2.86 -2.07
N ILE A 144 6.34 -4.16 -1.83
CA ILE A 144 5.15 -4.82 -1.26
C ILE A 144 4.89 -4.27 0.15
N TRP A 145 5.93 -4.12 0.96
CA TRP A 145 5.81 -3.55 2.30
C TRP A 145 5.32 -2.10 2.28
N LEU A 146 5.86 -1.27 1.37
CA LEU A 146 5.38 0.09 1.14
C LEU A 146 3.87 0.11 0.85
N LEU A 147 3.40 -0.76 -0.06
CA LEU A 147 1.99 -0.86 -0.41
C LEU A 147 1.14 -1.29 0.78
N MET A 148 1.57 -2.31 1.53
CA MET A 148 0.87 -2.77 2.73
C MET A 148 0.81 -1.68 3.81
N ARG A 149 1.91 -0.93 3.99
CA ARG A 149 1.96 0.17 4.97
C ARG A 149 1.02 1.30 4.58
N ALA A 150 1.04 1.71 3.31
CA ALA A 150 0.11 2.70 2.77
C ALA A 150 -1.34 2.26 2.92
N GLY A 151 -1.64 0.99 2.66
CA GLY A 151 -2.97 0.40 2.86
C GLY A 151 -3.43 0.44 4.32
N LYS A 152 -2.53 0.22 5.29
CA LYS A 152 -2.85 0.37 6.72
C LYS A 152 -3.19 1.83 7.07
N ILE A 153 -2.40 2.79 6.59
CA ILE A 153 -2.65 4.23 6.81
C ILE A 153 -4.00 4.64 6.21
N ALA A 154 -4.27 4.21 4.97
CA ALA A 154 -5.52 4.53 4.29
C ALA A 154 -6.76 3.97 5.03
N ARG A 155 -6.68 2.75 5.58
CA ARG A 155 -7.79 2.13 6.35
C ARG A 155 -8.06 2.82 7.69
N ARG A 156 -7.03 3.40 8.30
CA ARG A 156 -7.16 4.14 9.57
C ARG A 156 -7.67 5.57 9.39
N SER A 157 -7.56 6.10 8.16
CA SER A 157 -8.05 7.43 7.83
C SER A 157 -9.57 7.47 7.79
N GLU A 158 -10.20 8.34 8.57
CA GLU A 158 -11.66 8.55 8.58
C GLU A 158 -12.15 9.33 7.36
N LYS A 159 -11.28 10.21 6.83
CA LYS A 159 -11.60 11.03 5.67
C LYS A 159 -11.21 10.30 4.39
N SER A 160 -12.10 10.29 3.42
CA SER A 160 -11.90 9.63 2.13
C SER A 160 -10.73 10.23 1.34
N PHE A 161 -10.57 11.56 1.35
CA PHE A 161 -9.52 12.21 0.56
C PHE A 161 -8.09 11.80 0.96
N PRO A 162 -7.67 11.88 2.24
CA PRO A 162 -6.34 11.42 2.64
C PRO A 162 -6.13 9.91 2.39
N ALA A 163 -7.17 9.10 2.58
CA ALA A 163 -7.11 7.66 2.31
C ALA A 163 -6.82 7.37 0.84
N PHE A 164 -7.56 8.00 -0.07
CA PHE A 164 -7.35 7.83 -1.51
C PHE A 164 -6.03 8.44 -1.98
N LEU A 165 -5.59 9.56 -1.40
CA LEU A 165 -4.32 10.18 -1.73
C LEU A 165 -3.15 9.23 -1.44
N VAL A 166 -3.08 8.68 -0.23
CA VAL A 166 -2.01 7.73 0.16
C VAL A 166 -2.04 6.47 -0.69
N MET A 167 -3.24 5.90 -0.90
CA MET A 167 -3.39 4.69 -1.70
C MET A 167 -3.01 4.94 -3.16
N GLY A 168 -3.43 6.06 -3.76
CA GLY A 168 -3.11 6.42 -5.14
C GLY A 168 -1.61 6.62 -5.38
N ILE A 169 -0.93 7.33 -4.47
CA ILE A 169 0.52 7.52 -4.54
C ILE A 169 1.25 6.19 -4.39
N ALA A 170 0.88 5.37 -3.43
CA ALA A 170 1.51 4.07 -3.21
C ALA A 170 1.31 3.13 -4.42
N LEU A 171 0.10 3.08 -4.96
CA LEU A 171 -0.18 2.30 -6.18
C LEU A 171 0.62 2.81 -7.37
N LEU A 172 0.76 4.13 -7.54
CA LEU A 172 1.55 4.72 -8.62
C LEU A 172 3.02 4.29 -8.52
N LEU A 173 3.63 4.45 -7.34
CA LEU A 173 5.03 4.06 -7.10
C LEU A 173 5.25 2.56 -7.31
N VAL A 174 4.38 1.72 -6.73
CA VAL A 174 4.53 0.26 -6.83
C VAL A 174 4.26 -0.23 -8.25
N SER A 175 3.24 0.28 -8.93
CA SER A 175 2.97 -0.10 -10.33
C SER A 175 4.12 0.29 -11.26
N GLN A 176 4.71 1.49 -11.06
CA GLN A 176 5.88 1.91 -11.81
C GLN A 176 7.09 1.02 -11.54
N ALA A 177 7.33 0.65 -10.27
CA ALA A 177 8.38 -0.27 -9.89
C ALA A 177 8.19 -1.66 -10.51
N MET A 178 6.98 -2.22 -10.43
CA MET A 178 6.65 -3.52 -11.03
C MET A 178 6.88 -3.54 -12.53
N LEU A 179 6.45 -2.48 -13.24
CA LEU A 179 6.69 -2.37 -14.68
C LEU A 179 8.18 -2.31 -15.03
N ASN A 180 8.97 -1.53 -14.27
CA ASN A 180 10.42 -1.49 -14.48
C ASN A 180 11.06 -2.87 -14.26
N MET A 181 10.71 -3.55 -13.16
CA MET A 181 11.22 -4.89 -12.86
C MET A 181 10.82 -5.91 -13.94
N MET A 182 9.56 -5.88 -14.43
CA MET A 182 9.11 -6.75 -15.51
C MET A 182 9.85 -6.50 -16.83
N VAL A 183 10.17 -5.24 -17.13
CA VAL A 183 11.01 -4.88 -18.29
C VAL A 183 12.42 -5.42 -18.12
N ALA A 184 13.03 -5.24 -16.94
CA ALA A 184 14.39 -5.68 -16.67
C ALA A 184 14.57 -7.21 -16.80
N VAL A 185 13.53 -8.00 -16.45
CA VAL A 185 13.52 -9.47 -16.60
C VAL A 185 12.96 -9.96 -17.95
N GLY A 186 12.73 -9.06 -18.92
CA GLY A 186 12.26 -9.41 -20.25
C GLY A 186 10.80 -9.84 -20.35
N LEU A 187 9.99 -9.65 -19.31
CA LEU A 187 8.56 -9.98 -19.33
C LEU A 187 7.70 -8.95 -20.06
N PHE A 188 8.21 -7.72 -20.19
CA PHE A 188 7.51 -6.60 -20.82
C PHE A 188 8.44 -5.82 -21.77
N PRO A 189 7.91 -5.23 -22.85
CA PRO A 189 8.72 -4.42 -23.75
C PRO A 189 9.30 -3.20 -23.03
N VAL A 190 10.48 -2.73 -23.44
CA VAL A 190 11.16 -1.58 -22.83
C VAL A 190 10.28 -0.34 -22.83
N THR A 191 9.97 0.18 -21.64
CA THR A 191 9.05 1.29 -21.43
C THR A 191 9.76 2.62 -21.16
N GLY A 192 11.02 2.61 -20.75
CA GLY A 192 11.75 3.80 -20.35
C GLY A 192 11.23 4.41 -19.04
N GLN A 193 10.75 3.58 -18.12
CA GLN A 193 10.28 4.02 -16.79
C GLN A 193 11.36 3.70 -15.76
N PRO A 194 11.86 4.72 -15.02
CA PRO A 194 12.84 4.47 -13.96
C PRO A 194 12.21 3.74 -12.77
N LEU A 195 13.02 2.96 -12.05
CA LEU A 195 12.62 2.32 -10.80
C LEU A 195 12.53 3.41 -9.70
N PRO A 196 11.36 3.67 -9.10
CA PRO A 196 11.18 4.72 -8.12
C PRO A 196 12.13 4.56 -6.93
N LEU A 197 12.71 5.66 -6.44
CA LEU A 197 13.62 5.72 -5.29
C LEU A 197 15.01 5.07 -5.48
N ILE A 198 15.20 4.21 -6.48
CA ILE A 198 16.45 3.48 -6.71
C ILE A 198 17.18 4.00 -7.96
N SER A 199 16.45 4.25 -9.06
CA SER A 199 17.03 4.75 -10.30
C SER A 199 17.64 6.15 -10.15
N LYS A 200 18.75 6.38 -10.84
CA LYS A 200 19.37 7.70 -10.97
C LYS A 200 18.53 8.58 -11.90
N GLY A 201 17.80 9.52 -11.32
CA GLY A 201 17.02 10.49 -12.09
C GLY A 201 16.74 11.74 -11.24
N GLY A 202 17.30 12.91 -11.62
CA GLY A 202 17.21 14.13 -10.81
C GLY A 202 15.77 14.56 -10.52
N THR A 203 14.95 14.75 -11.54
CA THR A 203 13.54 15.16 -11.40
C THR A 203 12.67 14.04 -10.82
N SER A 204 12.91 12.78 -11.21
CA SER A 204 12.18 11.62 -10.70
C SER A 204 12.39 11.46 -9.19
N THR A 205 13.62 11.62 -8.72
CA THR A 205 13.95 11.53 -7.29
C THR A 205 13.21 12.60 -6.48
N LEU A 206 13.20 13.86 -6.94
CA LEU A 206 12.49 14.94 -6.26
C LEU A 206 10.97 14.66 -6.16
N ILE A 207 10.36 14.20 -7.25
CA ILE A 207 8.93 13.86 -7.28
C ILE A 207 8.65 12.69 -6.33
N ASN A 208 9.48 11.65 -6.35
CA ASN A 208 9.30 10.48 -5.47
C ASN A 208 9.48 10.85 -4.00
N CYS A 209 10.42 11.76 -3.65
CA CYS A 209 10.56 12.29 -2.30
C CYS A 209 9.31 13.07 -1.87
N ALA A 210 8.73 13.89 -2.76
CA ALA A 210 7.48 14.58 -2.48
C ALA A 210 6.32 13.59 -2.25
N TYR A 211 6.23 12.50 -3.02
CA TYR A 211 5.26 11.45 -2.82
C TYR A 211 5.39 10.78 -1.45
N ILE A 212 6.59 10.42 -1.05
CA ILE A 212 6.84 9.86 0.29
C ILE A 212 6.51 10.88 1.39
N GLY A 213 6.88 12.15 1.20
CA GLY A 213 6.52 13.24 2.11
C GLY A 213 5.01 13.37 2.32
N MET A 214 4.21 13.27 1.24
CA MET A 214 2.74 13.28 1.35
C MET A 214 2.21 12.05 2.12
N ILE A 215 2.74 10.86 1.87
CA ILE A 215 2.35 9.66 2.63
C ILE A 215 2.66 9.82 4.12
N LEU A 216 3.85 10.33 4.46
CA LEU A 216 4.26 10.56 5.85
C LEU A 216 3.40 11.63 6.54
N SER A 217 3.08 12.72 5.84
CA SER A 217 2.20 13.78 6.34
C SER A 217 0.81 13.25 6.72
N VAL A 218 0.21 12.45 5.83
CA VAL A 218 -1.08 11.81 6.13
C VAL A 218 -0.96 10.79 7.26
N SER A 219 0.14 10.02 7.31
CA SER A 219 0.38 9.07 8.39
C SER A 219 0.43 9.73 9.75
N ARG A 220 1.11 10.89 9.84
CA ARG A 220 1.16 11.70 11.06
C ARG A 220 -0.23 12.23 11.44
N TYR A 221 -0.95 12.79 10.50
CA TYR A 221 -2.32 13.29 10.74
C TYR A 221 -3.25 12.20 11.28
N VAL A 222 -3.18 10.98 10.71
CA VAL A 222 -3.98 9.84 11.17
C VAL A 222 -3.59 9.43 12.59
N ALA A 223 -2.28 9.37 12.90
CA ALA A 223 -1.79 9.02 14.23
C ALA A 223 -2.24 10.04 15.30
N GLU A 224 -2.12 11.34 15.03
CA GLU A 224 -2.57 12.41 15.92
C GLU A 224 -4.10 12.32 16.20
N LYS A 225 -4.89 11.96 15.18
CA LYS A 225 -6.34 11.77 15.34
C LYS A 225 -6.71 10.53 16.16
N GLU A 226 -5.99 9.43 15.97
CA GLU A 226 -6.18 8.21 16.79
C GLU A 226 -5.86 8.49 18.26
N GLU A 227 -4.78 9.24 18.53
CA GLU A 227 -4.36 9.60 19.88
C GLU A 227 -5.38 10.53 20.57
N GLN A 228 -5.89 11.55 19.86
CA GLN A 228 -6.96 12.40 20.36
C GLN A 228 -8.22 11.61 20.73
N LYS A 229 -8.65 10.70 19.88
CA LYS A 229 -9.81 9.85 20.16
C LYS A 229 -9.60 8.92 21.35
N ALA A 230 -8.40 8.34 21.47
CA ALA A 230 -8.07 7.50 22.61
C ALA A 230 -8.14 8.29 23.92
N ALA A 231 -7.61 9.54 23.93
CA ALA A 231 -7.68 10.43 25.07
C ALA A 231 -9.14 10.83 25.41
N GLU A 232 -9.95 11.18 24.40
CA GLU A 232 -11.37 11.49 24.60
C GLU A 232 -12.15 10.29 25.17
N GLN A 233 -11.90 9.08 24.68
CA GLN A 233 -12.53 7.86 25.17
C GLN A 233 -12.12 7.54 26.62
N GLN A 234 -10.86 7.79 26.98
CA GLN A 234 -10.39 7.63 28.37
C GLN A 234 -11.06 8.63 29.28
N ALA A 235 -11.10 9.92 28.91
CA ALA A 235 -11.76 10.95 29.68
C ALA A 235 -13.28 10.67 29.87
N GLN A 236 -13.95 10.17 28.84
CA GLN A 236 -15.36 9.77 28.95
C GLN A 236 -15.56 8.58 29.91
N LYS A 237 -14.69 7.57 29.88
CA LYS A 237 -14.75 6.43 30.81
C LYS A 237 -14.50 6.86 32.25
N GLU A 238 -13.53 7.76 32.46
CA GLU A 238 -13.25 8.30 33.79
C GLU A 238 -14.41 9.11 34.33
N ALA A 239 -15.03 9.97 33.50
CA ALA A 239 -16.21 10.74 33.88
C ALA A 239 -17.43 9.83 34.20
N GLU A 240 -17.64 8.75 33.41
CA GLU A 240 -18.71 7.79 33.67
C GLU A 240 -18.48 7.01 35.00
N LEU A 241 -17.22 6.66 35.26
CA LEU A 241 -16.84 5.96 36.50
C LEU A 241 -17.04 6.88 37.71
N ALA A 242 -16.63 8.17 37.61
CA ALA A 242 -16.82 9.16 38.66
C ALA A 242 -18.34 9.34 38.96
N ALA A 243 -19.16 9.52 37.93
CA ALA A 243 -20.60 9.64 38.08
C ALA A 243 -21.27 8.39 38.70
N LYS A 244 -20.78 7.19 38.37
CA LYS A 244 -21.24 5.95 39.02
C LYS A 244 -20.85 5.91 40.51
N THR A 245 -19.66 6.36 40.83
CA THR A 245 -19.15 6.42 42.21
C THR A 245 -19.94 7.41 43.04
N GLU A 246 -20.24 8.62 42.53
CA GLU A 246 -21.07 9.60 43.18
C GLU A 246 -22.49 9.09 43.47
N ARG A 247 -23.14 8.50 42.48
CA ARG A 247 -24.47 7.88 42.69
C ARG A 247 -24.46 6.78 43.73
N HIS A 248 -23.39 5.99 43.76
CA HIS A 248 -23.23 4.95 44.78
C HIS A 248 -23.08 5.55 46.19
N GLN A 249 -22.29 6.62 46.33
CA GLN A 249 -22.10 7.35 47.60
C GLN A 249 -23.42 7.99 48.07
N GLU A 250 -24.16 8.64 47.16
CA GLU A 250 -25.49 9.20 47.44
C GLU A 250 -26.46 8.12 47.94
N MET A 251 -26.48 6.96 47.25
CA MET A 251 -27.35 5.87 47.63
C MET A 251 -26.97 5.28 49.00
N VAL A 252 -25.68 5.14 49.32
CA VAL A 252 -25.20 4.70 50.60
C VAL A 252 -25.55 5.73 51.69
N ALA A 253 -25.38 7.01 51.45
CA ALA A 253 -25.74 8.07 52.39
C ALA A 253 -27.25 8.10 52.66
N ALA A 254 -28.12 7.98 51.63
CA ALA A 254 -29.56 7.88 51.78
C ALA A 254 -29.98 6.65 52.58
N MET A 255 -29.31 5.52 52.36
CA MET A 255 -29.59 4.29 53.10
C MET A 255 -29.19 4.44 54.57
N GLN A 256 -28.08 5.10 54.88
CA GLN A 256 -27.61 5.39 56.25
C GLN A 256 -28.52 6.35 56.97
N GLU A 257 -29.06 7.34 56.32
CA GLU A 257 -30.05 8.29 56.85
C GLU A 257 -31.41 7.58 57.14
N ALA A 258 -31.86 6.70 56.24
CA ALA A 258 -33.01 5.87 56.45
C ALA A 258 -32.91 4.93 57.65
N ILE A 259 -31.72 4.37 57.88
CA ILE A 259 -31.44 3.51 59.04
C ILE A 259 -31.44 4.31 60.34
N THR A 260 -30.96 5.55 60.31
CA THR A 260 -30.90 6.42 61.51
C THR A 260 -32.26 6.99 61.89
N THR A 261 -33.20 7.11 60.96
CA THR A 261 -34.56 7.60 61.19
C THR A 261 -35.56 6.51 61.57
N LEU A 262 -35.16 5.24 61.63
CA LEU A 262 -36.02 4.18 62.16
C LEU A 262 -36.22 4.38 63.66
N PRO A 263 -37.49 4.48 64.16
CA PRO A 263 -37.77 4.66 65.59
C PRO A 263 -37.27 3.41 66.36
N SER A 264 -36.51 3.67 67.41
CA SER A 264 -36.05 2.66 68.36
C SER A 264 -37.27 2.12 69.10
N GLY A 265 -37.91 1.14 68.54
CA GLY A 265 -39.07 0.46 69.15
C GLY A 265 -38.68 -0.99 69.47
N ASP A 266 -38.60 -1.28 70.74
CA ASP A 266 -38.52 -2.62 71.26
C ASP A 266 -39.64 -3.53 70.66
N ASN A 267 -39.27 -4.73 70.31
CA ASN A 267 -40.10 -5.85 69.84
C ASN A 267 -40.53 -5.86 68.36
N ALA A 268 -39.64 -6.36 67.51
CA ALA A 268 -40.06 -7.08 66.33
C ALA A 268 -39.11 -8.25 66.07
N THR A 269 -39.63 -9.41 66.26
CA THR A 269 -39.10 -10.69 65.83
C THR A 269 -38.60 -10.65 64.41
N THR A 270 -37.37 -11.01 64.27
CA THR A 270 -36.62 -11.29 63.05
C THR A 270 -37.44 -12.02 62.00
N SER A 271 -37.76 -11.38 60.93
CA SER A 271 -37.92 -12.01 59.64
C SER A 271 -36.89 -11.40 58.68
N LEU A 272 -35.82 -12.10 58.45
CA LEU A 272 -34.86 -11.81 57.38
C LEU A 272 -35.59 -11.73 56.04
N PRO A 273 -35.36 -10.69 55.24
CA PRO A 273 -35.91 -10.69 53.90
C PRO A 273 -35.18 -11.75 53.05
N PRO A 274 -35.91 -12.37 52.11
CA PRO A 274 -35.38 -13.47 51.34
C PRO A 274 -34.41 -12.99 50.23
N GLU A 275 -33.43 -13.80 50.06
CA GLU A 275 -32.67 -14.01 48.81
C GLU A 275 -31.65 -12.95 48.35
N GLU A 276 -30.47 -13.43 48.48
CA GLU A 276 -29.22 -13.09 47.81
C GLU A 276 -29.33 -12.98 46.26
N ASN A 277 -30.54 -13.08 45.72
CA ASN A 277 -30.77 -13.18 44.26
C ASN A 277 -31.15 -11.87 43.58
N SER A 278 -31.24 -10.74 44.30
CA SER A 278 -31.61 -9.44 43.75
C SER A 278 -30.45 -8.46 43.53
N LEU A 279 -29.22 -8.90 43.72
CA LEU A 279 -28.08 -8.06 43.31
C LEU A 279 -27.93 -8.05 41.77
N PRO A 280 -27.79 -6.89 41.17
CA PRO A 280 -27.48 -6.77 39.73
C PRO A 280 -26.23 -7.60 39.39
N ASP A 281 -26.26 -8.27 38.27
CA ASP A 281 -25.19 -9.18 37.83
C ASP A 281 -23.82 -8.53 37.74
N ASP A 282 -23.78 -7.22 37.52
CA ASP A 282 -22.57 -6.38 37.51
C ASP A 282 -21.91 -6.31 38.91
N LEU A 283 -22.70 -6.29 39.99
CA LEU A 283 -22.17 -6.24 41.34
C LEU A 283 -21.66 -7.58 41.78
N LYS A 284 -22.30 -8.69 41.35
CA LYS A 284 -21.80 -10.07 41.58
C LYS A 284 -20.45 -10.29 40.88
N ALA A 285 -20.28 -9.75 39.66
CA ALA A 285 -19.03 -9.83 38.93
C ALA A 285 -17.89 -9.05 39.60
N MET A 286 -18.19 -7.87 40.18
CA MET A 286 -17.19 -7.08 40.92
C MET A 286 -16.78 -7.70 42.25
N LEU A 287 -17.71 -8.28 43.03
CA LEU A 287 -17.41 -8.99 44.26
C LEU A 287 -16.56 -10.25 44.02
N ASN A 288 -16.85 -10.97 42.94
CA ASN A 288 -16.03 -12.12 42.54
C ASN A 288 -14.63 -11.73 42.02
N ALA A 289 -14.49 -10.56 41.40
CA ALA A 289 -13.21 -10.05 40.99
C ALA A 289 -12.35 -9.50 42.13
N ALA A 290 -12.99 -8.95 43.15
CA ALA A 290 -12.31 -8.47 44.37
C ALA A 290 -11.83 -9.62 45.27
N GLY A 291 -12.58 -10.74 45.30
CA GLY A 291 -12.22 -11.92 46.11
C GLY A 291 -11.09 -12.79 45.53
N LYS A 292 -10.63 -12.55 44.32
CA LYS A 292 -9.57 -13.32 43.66
C LYS A 292 -8.18 -12.66 43.68
N ARG A 293 -7.96 -11.60 44.42
CA ARG A 293 -6.59 -11.08 44.63
C ARG A 293 -5.95 -11.86 45.80
N GLU A 294 -5.34 -12.98 45.49
CA GLU A 294 -4.31 -13.59 46.33
C GLU A 294 -3.10 -12.68 46.40
N PRO A 295 -2.43 -12.56 47.58
CA PRO A 295 -1.21 -11.75 47.68
C PRO A 295 -0.09 -12.43 46.88
N GLU A 296 0.46 -11.78 45.88
CA GLU A 296 1.74 -12.18 45.30
C GLU A 296 2.83 -12.04 46.36
N GLU A 297 3.38 -13.17 46.75
CA GLU A 297 4.58 -13.26 47.59
C GLU A 297 5.78 -12.66 46.82
N GLU A 298 6.44 -11.71 47.49
CA GLU A 298 7.80 -11.28 47.19
C GLU A 298 8.75 -12.47 47.25
N ILE A 299 9.44 -12.77 46.13
CA ILE A 299 10.82 -13.27 46.13
C ILE A 299 11.57 -12.69 44.94
#